data_fbad8a63a4d4e88ef7a25b47f1033586
#
_entry.id   fbad8a63a4d4e88ef7a25b47f1033586
#
_cell.length_a   1.000
_cell.length_b   1.000
_cell.length_c   1.000
_cell.angle_alpha   90.00
_cell.angle_beta   90.00
_cell.angle_gamma   90.00
#
_symmetry.space_group_name_H-M   'P 1'
#
loop_
_entity.id
_entity.type
_entity.pdbx_description
1 polymer ?
#
loop_
_entity_poly.entity_id
_entity_poly.type
_entity_poly.pdbx_seq_one_letter_code
_entity_poly.pdbx_strand_id
1 'polypeptide(L)'
;MPDCTLRPATADDAQIVYALICELKQAEFDHQAFHAGYLANLQDHNMRYQLAEMDSQVIGMIGLHMQFHLHHARWIGEIQELVVMPQARGLKVGSQLLAWAEKMARQ
;
A
#
# COMPACT_ATOMS: atom_id res chain seq x y z
N MET A 1 -17.67 -11.25 -11.96
CA MET A 1 -17.08 -10.17 -11.15
C MET A 1 -15.70 -9.86 -11.68
N PRO A 2 -15.44 -8.60 -11.95
CA PRO A 2 -14.07 -8.26 -12.32
C PRO A 2 -13.15 -8.43 -11.13
N ASP A 3 -12.05 -9.12 -11.37
CA ASP A 3 -11.02 -9.26 -10.34
C ASP A 3 -10.12 -8.04 -10.38
N CYS A 4 -9.57 -7.66 -9.24
CA CYS A 4 -8.56 -6.63 -9.22
C CYS A 4 -7.19 -7.24 -9.47
N THR A 5 -6.32 -6.45 -10.07
CA THR A 5 -4.94 -6.83 -10.32
C THR A 5 -4.04 -6.07 -9.33
N LEU A 6 -3.10 -6.80 -8.72
CA LEU A 6 -2.16 -6.17 -7.80
C LEU A 6 -0.85 -5.89 -8.53
N ARG A 7 -0.28 -4.71 -8.27
CA ARG A 7 1.03 -4.36 -8.83
C ARG A 7 1.79 -3.46 -7.86
N PRO A 8 3.14 -3.45 -7.94
CA PRO A 8 3.92 -2.54 -7.11
C PRO A 8 3.65 -1.08 -7.48
N ALA A 9 3.68 -0.21 -6.48
CA ALA A 9 3.56 1.22 -6.70
C ALA A 9 4.87 1.76 -7.29
N THR A 10 4.74 2.80 -8.12
CA THR A 10 5.88 3.45 -8.74
C THR A 10 5.85 4.95 -8.46
N ALA A 11 6.91 5.65 -8.87
CA ALA A 11 6.96 7.11 -8.72
C ALA A 11 5.81 7.79 -9.44
N ASP A 12 5.35 7.25 -10.56
CA ASP A 12 4.26 7.83 -11.33
C ASP A 12 2.91 7.73 -10.61
N ASP A 13 2.82 6.93 -9.58
CA ASP A 13 1.59 6.74 -8.82
C ASP A 13 1.43 7.74 -7.66
N ALA A 14 2.34 8.71 -7.54
CA ALA A 14 2.34 9.61 -6.37
C ALA A 14 1.00 10.28 -6.12
N GLN A 15 0.33 10.75 -7.18
CA GLN A 15 -0.94 11.44 -7.01
C GLN A 15 -2.06 10.53 -6.49
N ILE A 16 -2.16 9.33 -7.05
CA ILE A 16 -3.20 8.41 -6.60
C ILE A 16 -2.90 7.87 -5.20
N VAL A 17 -1.63 7.66 -4.88
CA VAL A 17 -1.24 7.24 -3.54
C VAL A 17 -1.59 8.34 -2.53
N TYR A 18 -1.33 9.60 -2.88
CA TYR A 18 -1.74 10.73 -2.03
C TYR A 18 -3.25 10.69 -1.76
N ALA A 19 -4.05 10.51 -2.82
CA ALA A 19 -5.50 10.47 -2.68
C ALA A 19 -5.95 9.31 -1.78
N LEU A 20 -5.31 8.15 -1.93
CA LEU A 20 -5.63 6.99 -1.10
C LEU A 20 -5.33 7.23 0.37
N ILE A 21 -4.19 7.85 0.68
CA ILE A 21 -3.83 8.14 2.07
C ILE A 21 -4.74 9.21 2.66
N CYS A 22 -5.12 10.21 1.86
CA CYS A 22 -6.10 11.20 2.31
C CYS A 22 -7.44 10.54 2.65
N GLU A 23 -7.86 9.57 1.85
CA GLU A 23 -9.09 8.81 2.12
C GLU A 23 -8.94 8.02 3.44
N LEU A 24 -7.80 7.37 3.63
CA LEU A 24 -7.55 6.57 4.82
C LEU A 24 -7.61 7.41 6.09
N LYS A 25 -7.01 8.58 6.07
CA LYS A 25 -6.88 9.43 7.26
C LYS A 25 -7.97 10.48 7.37
N GLN A 26 -8.78 10.65 6.33
CA GLN A 26 -9.80 11.70 6.26
C GLN A 26 -9.19 13.07 6.53
N ALA A 27 -8.04 13.33 5.89
CA ALA A 27 -7.25 14.55 6.08
C ALA A 27 -6.44 14.82 4.83
N GLU A 28 -5.93 16.05 4.76
CA GLU A 28 -5.00 16.43 3.71
C GLU A 28 -3.62 16.65 4.31
N PHE A 29 -2.58 16.53 3.49
CA PHE A 29 -1.20 16.65 3.92
C PHE A 29 -0.47 17.63 3.02
N ASP A 30 0.68 18.11 3.49
CA ASP A 30 1.53 18.95 2.65
C ASP A 30 2.01 18.12 1.45
N HIS A 31 1.70 18.60 0.23
CA HIS A 31 2.01 17.84 -0.98
C HIS A 31 3.51 17.61 -1.18
N GLN A 32 4.32 18.61 -0.88
CA GLN A 32 5.77 18.49 -1.08
C GLN A 32 6.37 17.48 -0.11
N ALA A 33 5.98 17.57 1.16
CA ALA A 33 6.48 16.63 2.17
C ALA A 33 6.03 15.21 1.86
N PHE A 34 4.76 15.04 1.47
CA PHE A 34 4.24 13.72 1.13
C PHE A 34 4.99 13.13 -0.06
N HIS A 35 5.15 13.91 -1.11
CA HIS A 35 5.81 13.44 -2.32
C HIS A 35 7.26 13.03 -2.04
N ALA A 36 8.00 13.88 -1.31
CA ALA A 36 9.39 13.58 -0.97
C ALA A 36 9.49 12.30 -0.13
N GLY A 37 8.61 12.15 0.86
CA GLY A 37 8.58 10.95 1.70
C GLY A 37 8.22 9.70 0.92
N TYR A 38 7.23 9.80 0.03
CA TYR A 38 6.83 8.68 -0.80
C TYR A 38 7.99 8.22 -1.69
N LEU A 39 8.67 9.16 -2.36
CA LEU A 39 9.80 8.80 -3.22
C LEU A 39 10.94 8.17 -2.42
N ALA A 40 11.21 8.70 -1.22
CA ALA A 40 12.24 8.12 -0.36
C ALA A 40 11.88 6.69 0.04
N ASN A 41 10.62 6.46 0.39
CA ASN A 41 10.16 5.12 0.78
C ASN A 41 10.22 4.13 -0.39
N LEU A 42 10.02 4.60 -1.61
CA LEU A 42 10.15 3.73 -2.79
C LEU A 42 11.59 3.23 -2.97
N GLN A 43 12.59 3.96 -2.47
CA GLN A 43 13.99 3.55 -2.54
C GLN A 43 14.36 2.56 -1.43
N ASP A 44 13.54 2.44 -0.41
CA ASP A 44 13.78 1.53 0.70
C ASP A 44 13.15 0.17 0.37
N HIS A 45 13.98 -0.84 0.08
CA HIS A 45 13.48 -2.15 -0.31
C HIS A 45 12.78 -2.91 0.82
N ASN A 46 12.85 -2.39 2.05
CA ASN A 46 12.07 -2.93 3.16
C ASN A 46 10.68 -2.32 3.25
N MET A 47 10.42 -1.24 2.50
CA MET A 47 9.08 -0.66 2.35
C MET A 47 8.49 -1.14 1.04
N ARG A 48 7.33 -1.77 1.09
CA ARG A 48 6.69 -2.32 -0.10
C ARG A 48 5.28 -1.80 -0.19
N TYR A 49 5.00 -1.08 -1.28
CA TYR A 49 3.66 -0.56 -1.55
C TYR A 49 3.08 -1.34 -2.73
N GLN A 50 1.93 -1.94 -2.50
CA GLN A 50 1.23 -2.68 -3.54
C GLN A 50 -0.11 -2.01 -3.80
N LEU A 51 -0.42 -1.80 -5.07
CA LEU A 51 -1.66 -1.17 -5.49
C LEU A 51 -2.60 -2.20 -6.07
N ALA A 52 -3.89 -1.95 -5.90
CA ALA A 52 -4.93 -2.78 -6.53
C ALA A 52 -5.58 -1.96 -7.63
N GLU A 53 -5.65 -2.54 -8.83
CA GLU A 53 -6.27 -1.91 -9.99
C GLU A 53 -7.50 -2.70 -10.42
N MET A 54 -8.52 -1.97 -10.82
CA MET A 54 -9.74 -2.54 -11.38
C MET A 54 -10.19 -1.62 -12.51
N ASP A 55 -10.39 -2.19 -13.70
CA ASP A 55 -10.76 -1.42 -14.90
C ASP A 55 -9.80 -0.26 -15.15
N SER A 56 -8.49 -0.53 -15.02
CA SER A 56 -7.40 0.43 -15.23
C SER A 56 -7.38 1.58 -14.24
N GLN A 57 -8.12 1.47 -13.14
CA GLN A 57 -8.10 2.47 -12.07
C GLN A 57 -7.53 1.87 -10.80
N VAL A 58 -6.66 2.62 -10.14
CA VAL A 58 -6.14 2.22 -8.83
C VAL A 58 -7.22 2.50 -7.79
N ILE A 59 -7.66 1.45 -7.09
CA ILE A 59 -8.77 1.55 -6.14
C ILE A 59 -8.39 1.13 -4.73
N GLY A 60 -7.16 0.72 -4.51
CA GLY A 60 -6.71 0.35 -3.17
C GLY A 60 -5.20 0.24 -3.09
N MET A 61 -4.69 0.24 -1.86
CA MET A 61 -3.27 0.05 -1.63
C MET A 61 -3.01 -0.55 -0.26
N ILE A 62 -1.84 -1.17 -0.14
CA ILE A 62 -1.32 -1.63 1.13
C ILE A 62 0.15 -1.25 1.22
N GLY A 63 0.58 -0.78 2.41
CA GLY A 63 1.97 -0.52 2.70
C GLY A 63 2.47 -1.53 3.73
N LEU A 64 3.53 -2.24 3.38
CA LEU A 64 4.13 -3.26 4.24
C LEU A 64 5.57 -2.88 4.54
N HIS A 65 5.91 -2.78 5.83
CA HIS A 65 7.26 -2.50 6.27
C HIS A 65 7.86 -3.75 6.88
N MET A 66 8.96 -4.23 6.31
CA MET A 66 9.67 -5.40 6.81
C MET A 66 10.75 -4.93 7.77
N GLN A 67 10.72 -5.46 9.01
CA GLN A 67 11.65 -5.09 10.07
C GLN A 67 12.26 -6.34 10.65
N PHE A 68 13.56 -6.28 10.97
CA PHE A 68 14.21 -7.37 11.70
C PHE A 68 14.14 -7.05 13.19
N HIS A 69 13.44 -7.89 13.94
CA HIS A 69 13.28 -7.69 15.39
C HIS A 69 14.34 -8.49 16.12
N LEU A 70 15.27 -7.78 16.79
CA LEU A 70 16.38 -8.44 17.50
C LEU A 70 15.89 -9.40 18.56
N HIS A 71 14.85 -9.01 19.30
CA HIS A 71 14.35 -9.83 20.41
C HIS A 71 13.59 -11.08 19.94
N HIS A 72 13.28 -11.17 18.66
CA HIS A 72 12.70 -12.37 18.05
C HIS A 72 13.68 -13.03 17.08
N ALA A 73 14.78 -12.35 16.76
CA ALA A 73 15.79 -12.79 15.79
C ALA A 73 15.17 -13.21 14.45
N ARG A 74 14.20 -12.44 13.99
CA ARG A 74 13.52 -12.74 12.72
C ARG A 74 12.91 -11.49 12.11
N TRP A 75 12.60 -11.59 10.83
CA TRP A 75 11.90 -10.55 10.08
C TRP A 75 10.41 -10.59 10.39
N ILE A 76 9.84 -9.42 10.60
CA ILE A 76 8.40 -9.26 10.86
C ILE A 76 7.87 -8.21 9.90
N GLY A 77 6.76 -8.51 9.24
CA GLY A 77 6.07 -7.56 8.39
C GLY A 77 5.01 -6.81 9.16
N GLU A 78 5.01 -5.48 9.02
CA GLU A 78 4.04 -4.61 9.66
C GLU A 78 3.25 -3.87 8.58
N ILE A 79 1.92 -4.00 8.64
CA ILE A 79 1.05 -3.26 7.73
C ILE A 79 0.89 -1.86 8.28
N GLN A 80 1.35 -0.86 7.52
CA GLN A 80 1.27 0.53 7.94
C GLN A 80 0.06 1.24 7.37
N GLU A 81 -0.31 0.92 6.13
CA GLU A 81 -1.50 1.48 5.49
C GLU A 81 -2.26 0.37 4.79
N LEU A 82 -3.58 0.45 4.86
CA LEU A 82 -4.46 -0.41 4.08
C LEU A 82 -5.71 0.40 3.80
N VAL A 83 -5.95 0.71 2.55
CA VAL A 83 -7.09 1.52 2.16
C VAL A 83 -7.67 1.02 0.85
N VAL A 84 -9.00 1.06 0.76
CA VAL A 84 -9.75 0.76 -0.45
C VAL A 84 -10.70 1.92 -0.68
N MET A 85 -10.72 2.45 -1.90
CA MET A 85 -11.62 3.57 -2.22
C MET A 85 -13.08 3.16 -2.03
N PRO A 86 -13.95 4.11 -1.63
CA PRO A 86 -15.34 3.78 -1.29
C PRO A 86 -16.08 3.03 -2.39
N GLN A 87 -15.84 3.37 -3.66
CA GLN A 87 -16.55 2.74 -4.77
C GLN A 87 -16.17 1.27 -4.97
N ALA A 88 -15.07 0.83 -4.37
CA ALA A 88 -14.60 -0.55 -4.52
C ALA A 88 -14.75 -1.37 -3.24
N ARG A 89 -15.31 -0.79 -2.19
CA ARG A 89 -15.53 -1.53 -0.94
C ARG A 89 -16.59 -2.61 -1.16
N GLY A 90 -16.39 -3.73 -0.47
CA GLY A 90 -17.30 -4.87 -0.63
C GLY A 90 -16.93 -5.81 -1.75
N LEU A 91 -15.88 -5.51 -2.53
CA LEU A 91 -15.43 -6.34 -3.64
C LEU A 91 -14.21 -7.20 -3.29
N LYS A 92 -13.92 -7.32 -2.01
CA LYS A 92 -12.83 -8.16 -1.46
C LYS A 92 -11.43 -7.68 -1.87
N VAL A 93 -11.31 -6.40 -2.23
CA VAL A 93 -10.01 -5.82 -2.58
C VAL A 93 -9.07 -5.84 -1.37
N GLY A 94 -9.58 -5.42 -0.21
CA GLY A 94 -8.81 -5.44 1.03
C GLY A 94 -8.29 -6.84 1.36
N SER A 95 -9.13 -7.87 1.19
CA SER A 95 -8.74 -9.25 1.45
C SER A 95 -7.60 -9.70 0.53
N GLN A 96 -7.64 -9.29 -0.74
CA GLN A 96 -6.58 -9.62 -1.69
C GLN A 96 -5.27 -8.94 -1.32
N LEU A 97 -5.34 -7.66 -0.92
CA LEU A 97 -4.14 -6.94 -0.48
C LEU A 97 -3.54 -7.56 0.77
N LEU A 98 -4.38 -7.94 1.74
CA LEU A 98 -3.92 -8.61 2.95
C LEU A 98 -3.27 -9.96 2.64
N ALA A 99 -3.85 -10.72 1.73
CA ALA A 99 -3.29 -12.02 1.33
C ALA A 99 -1.90 -11.84 0.71
N TRP A 100 -1.73 -10.79 -0.11
CA TRP A 100 -0.43 -10.47 -0.68
C TRP A 100 0.58 -10.18 0.44
N ALA A 101 0.19 -9.35 1.42
CA ALA A 101 1.09 -8.97 2.51
C ALA A 101 1.50 -10.18 3.35
N GLU A 102 0.55 -11.07 3.65
CA GLU A 102 0.84 -12.30 4.39
C GLU A 102 1.84 -13.17 3.66
N LYS A 103 1.67 -13.31 2.34
CA LYS A 103 2.58 -14.09 1.53
C LYS A 103 3.99 -13.49 1.55
N MET A 104 4.09 -12.15 1.42
CA MET A 104 5.38 -11.47 1.43
C MET A 104 6.06 -11.59 2.79
N ALA A 105 5.32 -11.52 3.87
CA ALA A 105 5.87 -11.59 5.22
C ALA A 105 6.42 -12.98 5.56
N ARG A 106 6.00 -14.01 4.85
CA ARG A 106 6.44 -15.39 5.10
C ARG A 106 7.72 -15.75 4.35
N GLN A 107 8.18 -14.89 3.48
CA GLN A 107 9.37 -15.19 2.68
C GLN A 107 10.67 -14.89 3.42
#